data_c68ac3411f043dc03aa777fbfe1d4c64
#
_entry.id   c68ac3411f043dc03aa777fbfe1d4c64
#
_cell.length_a   1.000
_cell.length_b   1.000
_cell.length_c   1.000
_cell.angle_alpha   90.00
_cell.angle_beta   90.00
_cell.angle_gamma   90.00
#
_symmetry.space_group_name_H-M   'P 1'
#
loop_
_entity.id
_entity.type
_entity.pdbx_description
1 polymer ?
#
loop_
_entity_poly.entity_id
_entity_poly.type
_entity_poly.pdbx_seq_one_letter_code
_entity_poly.pdbx_strand_id
1 'polypeptide(L)'
;MTQRKVRVRFAPSPTGALHIGGVRTALYNYLFAKQNGGDLILRIEDTDSQRFVPGAEAYIIEALTWLGIKFDEGVGFGGEYGPYRQSERRDIYKKYVDQLLEAGHAYIAFDTPEELEAKRKEIPNFQYDASTRMQMRNSLTLSEEEVKSLIEAGNQYVVRVKIEPDEDIHVNDLIRGEVIINSSILDDKVLYKSADQLPTYHLANIVDDHLMEVTHVIRGEEWLPSAPLHVLLYRYFGWEDTMPRFAHLALLLKPEGNGKEVMSMDELIHSFDLSRCSKSGAKFDYEKGKWFNHHYIQAMDNKEAAALFMPILESHGVKADPAYVEKVVAMMKDRATFIKDLWNLCSFFFIAPTEYDEKTRKKRWKEDSATQLAE
;
A
#
# COMPACT_ATOMS: atom_id res chain seq x y z
N MET A 1 -12.38 -10.48 29.11
CA MET A 1 -12.62 -10.08 27.69
C MET A 1 -11.98 -11.13 26.81
N THR A 2 -12.75 -11.83 25.99
CA THR A 2 -12.21 -12.75 24.98
C THR A 2 -11.38 -11.91 24.00
N GLN A 3 -10.10 -12.26 23.85
CA GLN A 3 -9.20 -11.57 22.94
C GLN A 3 -9.75 -11.74 21.51
N ARG A 4 -10.10 -10.64 20.82
CA ARG A 4 -10.55 -10.67 19.42
C ARG A 4 -9.45 -11.26 18.55
N LYS A 5 -9.80 -12.12 17.57
CA LYS A 5 -8.86 -12.61 16.57
C LYS A 5 -8.18 -11.43 15.89
N VAL A 6 -6.87 -11.49 15.69
CA VAL A 6 -6.15 -10.42 14.98
C VAL A 6 -6.65 -10.34 13.54
N ARG A 7 -7.07 -9.15 13.12
CA ARG A 7 -7.50 -8.85 11.76
C ARG A 7 -6.82 -7.56 11.30
N VAL A 8 -6.13 -7.64 10.20
CA VAL A 8 -5.44 -6.52 9.56
C VAL A 8 -5.84 -6.42 8.10
N ARG A 9 -5.54 -5.30 7.47
CA ARG A 9 -5.88 -5.11 6.06
C ARG A 9 -4.76 -4.46 5.28
N PHE A 10 -4.60 -4.87 4.04
CA PHE A 10 -3.96 -4.08 3.00
C PHE A 10 -5.06 -3.46 2.14
N ALA A 11 -5.05 -2.12 2.04
CA ALA A 11 -6.15 -1.37 1.47
C ALA A 11 -5.64 -0.38 0.39
N PRO A 12 -5.18 -0.90 -0.76
CA PRO A 12 -4.64 -0.07 -1.82
C PRO A 12 -5.73 0.63 -2.63
N SER A 13 -5.43 1.85 -3.10
CA SER A 13 -6.19 2.49 -4.17
C SER A 13 -5.68 2.01 -5.53
N PRO A 14 -6.55 1.64 -6.49
CA PRO A 14 -6.13 1.13 -7.81
C PRO A 14 -5.75 2.27 -8.77
N THR A 15 -4.76 3.07 -8.39
CA THR A 15 -4.33 4.30 -9.09
C THR A 15 -3.07 4.13 -9.93
N GLY A 16 -2.59 2.89 -10.09
CA GLY A 16 -1.40 2.56 -10.88
C GLY A 16 -0.63 1.36 -10.34
N ALA A 17 0.63 1.25 -10.74
CA ALA A 17 1.49 0.16 -10.35
C ALA A 17 1.81 0.19 -8.84
N LEU A 18 1.85 -1.00 -8.22
CA LEU A 18 2.23 -1.17 -6.83
C LEU A 18 3.72 -0.83 -6.66
N HIS A 19 4.03 0.15 -5.83
CA HIS A 19 5.41 0.52 -5.52
C HIS A 19 5.94 -0.20 -4.27
N ILE A 20 7.25 -0.21 -4.08
CA ILE A 20 7.93 -0.94 -3.00
C ILE A 20 7.41 -0.58 -1.59
N GLY A 21 6.96 0.67 -1.37
CA GLY A 21 6.34 1.08 -0.10
C GLY A 21 5.01 0.38 0.16
N GLY A 22 4.17 0.20 -0.88
CA GLY A 22 2.94 -0.57 -0.81
C GLY A 22 3.21 -2.05 -0.54
N VAL A 23 4.20 -2.63 -1.24
CA VAL A 23 4.64 -4.02 -1.01
C VAL A 23 5.07 -4.23 0.44
N ARG A 24 5.88 -3.32 0.99
CA ARG A 24 6.31 -3.39 2.39
C ARG A 24 5.11 -3.34 3.35
N THR A 25 4.17 -2.43 3.11
CA THR A 25 2.98 -2.32 3.97
C THR A 25 2.15 -3.60 3.91
N ALA A 26 1.95 -4.19 2.73
CA ALA A 26 1.27 -5.48 2.58
C ALA A 26 2.03 -6.60 3.32
N LEU A 27 3.35 -6.68 3.14
CA LEU A 27 4.20 -7.68 3.80
C LEU A 27 4.11 -7.57 5.33
N TYR A 28 4.20 -6.37 5.91
CA TYR A 28 4.17 -6.19 7.37
C TYR A 28 2.80 -6.56 7.95
N ASN A 29 1.70 -6.23 7.27
CA ASN A 29 0.37 -6.71 7.63
C ASN A 29 0.30 -8.25 7.57
N TYR A 30 0.82 -8.86 6.51
CA TYR A 30 0.87 -10.31 6.35
C TYR A 30 1.66 -10.99 7.48
N LEU A 31 2.89 -10.54 7.75
CA LEU A 31 3.74 -11.10 8.79
C LEU A 31 3.07 -11.00 10.17
N PHE A 32 2.49 -9.83 10.49
CA PHE A 32 1.78 -9.61 11.74
C PHE A 32 0.55 -10.51 11.89
N ALA A 33 -0.27 -10.62 10.84
CA ALA A 33 -1.43 -11.51 10.84
C ALA A 33 -1.00 -12.96 11.07
N LYS A 34 -0.05 -13.47 10.28
CA LYS A 34 0.36 -14.89 10.36
C LYS A 34 1.04 -15.22 11.68
N GLN A 35 1.88 -14.34 12.21
CA GLN A 35 2.49 -14.53 13.52
C GLN A 35 1.46 -14.68 14.65
N ASN A 36 0.35 -13.92 14.55
CA ASN A 36 -0.70 -13.91 15.58
C ASN A 36 -1.89 -14.83 15.26
N GLY A 37 -1.80 -15.73 14.27
CA GLY A 37 -2.89 -16.60 13.85
C GLY A 37 -4.13 -15.85 13.37
N GLY A 38 -3.92 -14.65 12.82
CA GLY A 38 -4.94 -13.72 12.38
C GLY A 38 -5.21 -13.75 10.88
N ASP A 39 -6.08 -12.85 10.42
CA ASP A 39 -6.50 -12.71 9.03
C ASP A 39 -5.93 -11.44 8.39
N LEU A 40 -5.53 -11.55 7.13
CA LEU A 40 -5.19 -10.44 6.25
C LEU A 40 -6.29 -10.23 5.22
N ILE A 41 -6.89 -9.04 5.22
CA ILE A 41 -7.96 -8.61 4.31
C ILE A 41 -7.38 -7.81 3.16
N LEU A 42 -7.83 -8.07 1.93
CA LEU A 42 -7.62 -7.18 0.78
C LEU A 42 -8.88 -6.34 0.54
N ARG A 43 -8.80 -5.04 0.82
CA ARG A 43 -9.85 -4.06 0.52
C ARG A 43 -9.37 -3.11 -0.57
N ILE A 44 -10.20 -2.86 -1.59
CA ILE A 44 -9.88 -1.91 -2.66
C ILE A 44 -10.53 -0.57 -2.37
N GLU A 45 -9.72 0.47 -2.23
CA GLU A 45 -10.16 1.84 -1.94
C GLU A 45 -10.26 2.65 -3.26
N ASP A 46 -11.38 2.46 -3.97
CA ASP A 46 -11.68 2.98 -5.30
C ASP A 46 -12.73 4.10 -5.30
N THR A 47 -12.86 4.85 -4.20
CA THR A 47 -13.80 5.98 -4.07
C THR A 47 -13.40 7.20 -4.91
N ASP A 48 -12.17 7.27 -5.40
CA ASP A 48 -11.69 8.31 -6.30
C ASP A 48 -11.68 7.82 -7.75
N SER A 49 -12.81 7.99 -8.43
CA SER A 49 -12.98 7.54 -9.82
C SER A 49 -12.07 8.27 -10.81
N GLN A 50 -11.59 9.49 -10.49
CA GLN A 50 -10.73 10.26 -11.39
C GLN A 50 -9.31 9.69 -11.47
N ARG A 51 -8.85 9.00 -10.41
CA ARG A 51 -7.53 8.37 -10.37
C ARG A 51 -7.55 6.87 -10.66
N PHE A 52 -8.69 6.32 -10.99
CA PHE A 52 -8.81 4.89 -11.32
C PHE A 52 -8.01 4.53 -12.59
N VAL A 53 -7.18 3.49 -12.49
CA VAL A 53 -6.41 2.95 -13.62
C VAL A 53 -6.90 1.54 -13.95
N PRO A 54 -7.46 1.29 -15.14
CA PRO A 54 -7.88 -0.04 -15.54
C PRO A 54 -6.75 -1.07 -15.43
N GLY A 55 -7.04 -2.23 -14.85
CA GLY A 55 -6.06 -3.30 -14.66
C GLY A 55 -5.16 -3.17 -13.42
N ALA A 56 -5.15 -2.02 -12.73
CA ALA A 56 -4.31 -1.83 -11.54
C ALA A 56 -4.66 -2.79 -10.40
N GLU A 57 -5.95 -3.08 -10.19
CA GLU A 57 -6.42 -4.04 -9.19
C GLU A 57 -5.87 -5.45 -9.47
N ALA A 58 -6.04 -5.94 -10.71
CA ALA A 58 -5.54 -7.25 -11.12
C ALA A 58 -4.02 -7.35 -10.95
N TYR A 59 -3.30 -6.30 -11.35
CA TYR A 59 -1.84 -6.22 -11.19
C TYR A 59 -1.42 -6.26 -9.71
N ILE A 60 -2.12 -5.55 -8.82
CA ILE A 60 -1.85 -5.57 -7.38
C ILE A 60 -1.98 -6.99 -6.81
N ILE A 61 -3.08 -7.67 -7.16
CA ILE A 61 -3.34 -9.05 -6.71
C ILE A 61 -2.27 -10.00 -7.24
N GLU A 62 -1.94 -9.94 -8.53
CA GLU A 62 -0.92 -10.76 -9.17
C GLU A 62 0.45 -10.55 -8.53
N ALA A 63 0.89 -9.29 -8.37
CA ALA A 63 2.18 -8.94 -7.79
C ALA A 63 2.32 -9.45 -6.34
N LEU A 64 1.29 -9.29 -5.50
CA LEU A 64 1.32 -9.75 -4.12
C LEU A 64 1.25 -11.27 -4.02
N THR A 65 0.50 -11.92 -4.90
CA THR A 65 0.45 -13.40 -4.99
C THR A 65 1.81 -13.96 -5.40
N TRP A 66 2.46 -13.33 -6.40
CA TRP A 66 3.81 -13.70 -6.83
C TRP A 66 4.83 -13.57 -5.69
N LEU A 67 4.68 -12.57 -4.82
CA LEU A 67 5.51 -12.38 -3.62
C LEU A 67 5.18 -13.36 -2.48
N GLY A 68 4.21 -14.26 -2.65
CA GLY A 68 3.79 -15.22 -1.63
C GLY A 68 2.94 -14.63 -0.51
N ILE A 69 2.42 -13.41 -0.67
CA ILE A 69 1.50 -12.77 0.27
C ILE A 69 0.09 -13.27 -0.04
N LYS A 70 -0.46 -14.08 0.88
CA LYS A 70 -1.78 -14.70 0.74
C LYS A 70 -2.80 -13.94 1.59
N PHE A 71 -3.90 -13.55 0.96
CA PHE A 71 -5.05 -12.97 1.65
C PHE A 71 -5.99 -14.06 2.14
N ASP A 72 -6.56 -13.85 3.32
CA ASP A 72 -7.54 -14.77 3.89
C ASP A 72 -8.96 -14.37 3.50
N GLU A 73 -9.16 -13.07 3.16
CA GLU A 73 -10.45 -12.46 2.87
C GLU A 73 -10.26 -11.24 1.96
N GLY A 74 -11.27 -10.89 1.15
CA GLY A 74 -11.22 -9.66 0.35
C GLY A 74 -11.62 -9.84 -1.11
N VAL A 75 -11.28 -8.85 -1.93
CA VAL A 75 -11.58 -8.88 -3.38
C VAL A 75 -10.91 -10.08 -4.04
N GLY A 76 -11.74 -10.96 -4.62
CA GLY A 76 -11.28 -12.21 -5.25
C GLY A 76 -11.02 -13.38 -4.29
N PHE A 77 -11.09 -13.16 -2.97
CA PHE A 77 -10.81 -14.18 -1.95
C PHE A 77 -12.07 -14.57 -1.14
N GLY A 78 -13.17 -13.83 -1.28
CA GLY A 78 -14.40 -14.06 -0.53
C GLY A 78 -14.31 -13.51 0.90
N GLY A 79 -15.20 -14.00 1.80
CA GLY A 79 -15.30 -13.61 3.19
C GLY A 79 -16.70 -13.13 3.58
N GLU A 80 -16.91 -12.87 4.88
CA GLU A 80 -18.23 -12.60 5.45
C GLU A 80 -18.59 -11.10 5.48
N TYR A 81 -17.61 -10.21 5.30
CA TYR A 81 -17.75 -8.75 5.50
C TYR A 81 -17.84 -7.95 4.18
N GLY A 82 -18.04 -8.66 3.06
CA GLY A 82 -18.17 -8.03 1.73
C GLY A 82 -19.35 -7.06 1.61
N PRO A 83 -19.37 -6.30 0.51
CA PRO A 83 -18.35 -6.22 -0.55
C PRO A 83 -17.05 -5.55 -0.08
N TYR A 84 -15.91 -5.87 -0.77
CA TYR A 84 -14.58 -5.38 -0.38
C TYR A 84 -14.04 -4.27 -1.29
N ARG A 85 -14.82 -3.83 -2.29
CA ARG A 85 -14.58 -2.58 -3.02
C ARG A 85 -15.42 -1.47 -2.42
N GLN A 86 -14.80 -0.36 -2.11
CA GLN A 86 -15.49 0.77 -1.47
C GLN A 86 -16.59 1.36 -2.37
N SER A 87 -16.39 1.40 -3.68
CA SER A 87 -17.41 1.84 -4.64
C SER A 87 -18.71 1.03 -4.61
N GLU A 88 -18.68 -0.21 -4.12
CA GLU A 88 -19.83 -1.11 -3.99
C GLU A 88 -20.59 -0.95 -2.65
N ARG A 89 -20.13 -0.05 -1.76
CA ARG A 89 -20.62 0.10 -0.36
C ARG A 89 -21.37 1.41 -0.10
N ARG A 90 -21.86 2.08 -1.16
CA ARG A 90 -22.50 3.43 -1.07
C ARG A 90 -23.57 3.52 0.00
N ASP A 91 -24.53 2.58 0.02
CA ASP A 91 -25.64 2.58 0.97
C ASP A 91 -25.17 2.41 2.41
N ILE A 92 -24.12 1.64 2.62
CA ILE A 92 -23.51 1.47 3.94
C ILE A 92 -22.97 2.82 4.42
N TYR A 93 -22.19 3.52 3.61
CA TYR A 93 -21.60 4.80 4.00
C TYR A 93 -22.64 5.88 4.24
N LYS A 94 -23.68 5.93 3.40
CA LYS A 94 -24.75 6.92 3.53
C LYS A 94 -25.41 6.85 4.92
N LYS A 95 -25.68 5.65 5.43
CA LYS A 95 -26.21 5.45 6.77
C LYS A 95 -25.34 6.11 7.86
N TYR A 96 -24.03 5.96 7.77
CA TYR A 96 -23.11 6.52 8.77
C TYR A 96 -22.90 8.03 8.60
N VAL A 97 -22.98 8.54 7.35
CA VAL A 97 -23.05 9.99 7.11
C VAL A 97 -24.26 10.61 7.82
N ASP A 98 -25.45 9.99 7.65
CA ASP A 98 -26.68 10.48 8.28
C ASP A 98 -26.60 10.45 9.81
N GLN A 99 -26.02 9.37 10.38
CA GLN A 99 -25.80 9.27 11.82
C GLN A 99 -24.92 10.42 12.36
N LEU A 100 -23.85 10.81 11.66
CA LEU A 100 -22.99 11.94 12.07
C LEU A 100 -23.72 13.29 11.96
N LEU A 101 -24.54 13.46 10.92
CA LEU A 101 -25.36 14.67 10.75
C LEU A 101 -26.42 14.79 11.85
N GLU A 102 -27.16 13.72 12.15
CA GLU A 102 -28.16 13.66 13.20
C GLU A 102 -27.57 13.90 14.59
N ALA A 103 -26.37 13.37 14.85
CA ALA A 103 -25.65 13.57 16.10
C ALA A 103 -24.99 14.96 16.22
N GLY A 104 -25.02 15.78 15.17
CA GLY A 104 -24.38 17.10 15.17
C GLY A 104 -22.85 17.08 15.09
N HIS A 105 -22.26 15.92 14.75
CA HIS A 105 -20.81 15.74 14.55
C HIS A 105 -20.35 16.00 13.10
N ALA A 106 -21.30 16.29 12.22
CA ALA A 106 -21.04 16.69 10.84
C ALA A 106 -22.06 17.74 10.39
N TYR A 107 -21.78 18.41 9.29
CA TYR A 107 -22.65 19.41 8.67
C TYR A 107 -22.51 19.41 7.15
N ILE A 108 -23.56 19.90 6.47
CA ILE A 108 -23.60 20.02 4.99
C ILE A 108 -22.97 21.35 4.59
N ALA A 109 -22.09 21.34 3.59
CA ALA A 109 -21.45 22.52 3.03
C ALA A 109 -21.67 22.60 1.52
N PHE A 110 -22.02 23.80 1.02
CA PHE A 110 -22.37 24.09 -0.35
C PHE A 110 -21.34 24.95 -1.08
N ASP A 111 -20.22 25.27 -0.43
CA ASP A 111 -19.16 26.07 -1.04
C ASP A 111 -18.58 25.36 -2.26
N THR A 112 -18.50 26.06 -3.39
CA THR A 112 -17.92 25.53 -4.62
C THR A 112 -16.38 25.54 -4.56
N PRO A 113 -15.68 24.77 -5.43
CA PRO A 113 -14.23 24.84 -5.54
C PRO A 113 -13.73 26.26 -5.80
N GLU A 114 -14.44 27.05 -6.62
CA GLU A 114 -14.11 28.42 -6.97
C GLU A 114 -14.25 29.37 -5.75
N GLU A 115 -15.32 29.22 -4.96
CA GLU A 115 -15.51 29.95 -3.70
C GLU A 115 -14.42 29.66 -2.69
N LEU A 116 -14.05 28.36 -2.54
CA LEU A 116 -12.95 27.95 -1.69
C LEU A 116 -11.59 28.49 -2.15
N GLU A 117 -11.35 28.53 -3.46
CA GLU A 117 -10.13 29.10 -4.03
C GLU A 117 -10.07 30.62 -3.82
N ALA A 118 -11.20 31.32 -3.92
CA ALA A 118 -11.27 32.72 -3.60
C ALA A 118 -10.94 32.99 -2.12
N LYS A 119 -11.46 32.16 -1.20
CA LYS A 119 -11.16 32.26 0.23
C LYS A 119 -9.67 31.98 0.54
N ARG A 120 -9.03 31.03 -0.14
CA ARG A 120 -7.58 30.78 0.00
C ARG A 120 -6.73 31.97 -0.45
N LYS A 121 -7.19 32.76 -1.42
CA LYS A 121 -6.52 33.99 -1.85
C LYS A 121 -6.75 35.16 -0.89
N GLU A 122 -7.94 35.21 -0.26
CA GLU A 122 -8.31 36.27 0.70
C GLU A 122 -7.64 36.05 2.07
N ILE A 123 -7.62 34.84 2.57
CA ILE A 123 -7.13 34.49 3.92
C ILE A 123 -5.83 33.68 3.83
N PRO A 124 -4.71 34.21 4.31
CA PRO A 124 -3.45 33.44 4.36
C PRO A 124 -3.61 32.14 5.18
N ASN A 125 -3.14 31.03 4.62
CA ASN A 125 -3.25 29.70 5.22
C ASN A 125 -4.68 29.27 5.54
N PHE A 126 -5.66 29.68 4.72
CA PHE A 126 -7.04 29.31 4.90
C PHE A 126 -7.20 27.78 5.07
N GLN A 127 -7.86 27.40 6.16
CA GLN A 127 -8.37 26.07 6.41
C GLN A 127 -9.88 26.16 6.65
N TYR A 128 -10.61 25.14 6.28
CA TYR A 128 -12.03 25.05 6.59
C TYR A 128 -12.15 24.36 7.97
N ASP A 129 -12.20 25.17 9.03
CA ASP A 129 -12.09 24.71 10.42
C ASP A 129 -13.06 25.47 11.36
N ALA A 130 -12.91 25.27 12.66
CA ALA A 130 -13.74 25.91 13.68
C ALA A 130 -13.73 27.44 13.60
N SER A 131 -12.63 28.07 13.14
CA SER A 131 -12.48 29.53 13.06
C SER A 131 -13.12 30.15 11.81
N THR A 132 -13.22 29.37 10.74
CA THR A 132 -13.65 29.86 9.41
C THR A 132 -15.02 29.36 8.99
N ARG A 133 -15.47 28.18 9.48
CA ARG A 133 -16.71 27.54 9.04
C ARG A 133 -17.96 28.44 9.17
N MET A 134 -17.98 29.33 10.16
CA MET A 134 -19.10 30.29 10.33
C MET A 134 -19.11 31.45 9.34
N GLN A 135 -18.08 31.57 8.48
CA GLN A 135 -18.00 32.52 7.39
C GLN A 135 -18.29 31.87 6.02
N MET A 136 -18.64 30.59 6.03
CA MET A 136 -18.79 29.76 4.84
C MET A 136 -20.25 29.37 4.63
N ARG A 137 -20.59 28.91 3.42
CA ARG A 137 -21.97 28.57 3.04
C ARG A 137 -22.29 27.12 3.40
N ASN A 138 -22.81 26.93 4.61
CA ASN A 138 -23.07 25.59 5.13
C ASN A 138 -24.31 25.55 6.04
N SER A 139 -24.74 24.37 6.46
CA SER A 139 -25.93 24.17 7.28
C SER A 139 -25.83 24.72 8.72
N LEU A 140 -24.67 25.23 9.13
CA LEU A 140 -24.53 25.94 10.41
C LEU A 140 -24.79 27.44 10.27
N THR A 141 -24.77 27.98 9.03
CA THR A 141 -24.95 29.40 8.72
C THR A 141 -26.23 29.69 7.93
N LEU A 142 -26.82 28.69 7.30
CA LEU A 142 -28.08 28.75 6.56
C LEU A 142 -29.22 28.23 7.43
N SER A 143 -30.46 28.68 7.16
CA SER A 143 -31.64 28.11 7.77
C SER A 143 -31.95 26.71 7.26
N GLU A 144 -32.71 25.93 7.98
CA GLU A 144 -33.13 24.59 7.57
C GLU A 144 -33.91 24.60 6.25
N GLU A 145 -34.75 25.62 6.02
CA GLU A 145 -35.52 25.80 4.80
C GLU A 145 -34.59 26.09 3.59
N GLU A 146 -33.55 26.90 3.79
CA GLU A 146 -32.57 27.19 2.74
C GLU A 146 -31.76 25.94 2.38
N VAL A 147 -31.28 25.19 3.38
CA VAL A 147 -30.57 23.92 3.18
C VAL A 147 -31.44 22.94 2.39
N LYS A 148 -32.71 22.76 2.81
CA LYS A 148 -33.65 21.87 2.14
C LYS A 148 -33.92 22.30 0.71
N SER A 149 -34.16 23.59 0.48
CA SER A 149 -34.38 24.16 -0.86
C SER A 149 -33.19 23.94 -1.78
N LEU A 150 -31.96 24.11 -1.28
CA LEU A 150 -30.74 23.88 -2.05
C LEU A 150 -30.60 22.41 -2.46
N ILE A 151 -30.86 21.48 -1.56
CA ILE A 151 -30.82 20.03 -1.83
C ILE A 151 -31.91 19.66 -2.86
N GLU A 152 -33.14 20.11 -2.67
CA GLU A 152 -34.26 19.83 -3.57
C GLU A 152 -34.04 20.44 -4.98
N ALA A 153 -33.34 21.56 -5.07
CA ALA A 153 -32.93 22.16 -6.34
C ALA A 153 -31.75 21.42 -7.02
N GLY A 154 -31.24 20.34 -6.41
CA GLY A 154 -30.16 19.52 -6.98
C GLY A 154 -28.77 20.13 -6.84
N ASN A 155 -28.57 21.11 -5.95
CA ASN A 155 -27.24 21.64 -5.69
C ASN A 155 -26.33 20.55 -5.09
N GLN A 156 -25.12 20.45 -5.61
CA GLN A 156 -24.12 19.58 -5.05
C GLN A 156 -23.65 20.10 -3.69
N TYR A 157 -23.37 19.18 -2.79
CA TYR A 157 -22.86 19.48 -1.47
C TYR A 157 -21.85 18.45 -1.01
N VAL A 158 -21.10 18.78 0.00
CA VAL A 158 -20.24 17.86 0.74
C VAL A 158 -20.69 17.83 2.20
N VAL A 159 -20.42 16.71 2.86
CA VAL A 159 -20.57 16.62 4.33
C VAL A 159 -19.19 16.73 4.94
N ARG A 160 -19.03 17.66 5.86
CA ARG A 160 -17.79 17.88 6.61
C ARG A 160 -17.95 17.41 8.06
N VAL A 161 -16.89 16.85 8.61
CA VAL A 161 -16.82 16.64 10.07
C VAL A 161 -16.87 17.99 10.77
N LYS A 162 -17.51 18.06 11.92
CA LYS A 162 -17.50 19.22 12.81
C LYS A 162 -16.55 18.97 13.96
N ILE A 163 -15.36 19.56 13.90
CA ILE A 163 -14.36 19.41 14.94
C ILE A 163 -14.47 20.56 15.94
N GLU A 164 -14.63 20.24 17.22
CA GLU A 164 -14.57 21.25 18.27
C GLU A 164 -13.11 21.53 18.63
N PRO A 165 -12.74 22.83 18.78
CA PRO A 165 -11.36 23.21 19.10
C PRO A 165 -10.99 22.91 20.56
N ASP A 166 -9.70 23.10 20.88
CA ASP A 166 -9.13 23.09 22.24
C ASP A 166 -9.20 21.75 22.99
N GLU A 167 -9.28 20.62 22.26
CA GLU A 167 -9.19 19.28 22.83
C GLU A 167 -7.85 18.61 22.44
N ASP A 168 -7.17 18.02 23.42
CA ASP A 168 -5.99 17.20 23.18
C ASP A 168 -6.42 15.77 22.83
N ILE A 169 -6.16 15.37 21.59
CA ILE A 169 -6.48 14.06 21.05
C ILE A 169 -5.28 13.14 21.20
N HIS A 170 -5.44 12.06 21.94
CA HIS A 170 -4.43 11.06 22.20
C HIS A 170 -4.49 9.94 21.18
N VAL A 171 -3.42 9.75 20.43
CA VAL A 171 -3.23 8.64 19.49
C VAL A 171 -2.18 7.70 20.04
N ASN A 172 -2.58 6.53 20.52
CA ASN A 172 -1.66 5.50 20.99
C ASN A 172 -1.18 4.64 19.81
N ASP A 173 0.04 4.91 19.36
CA ASP A 173 0.65 4.20 18.23
C ASP A 173 1.64 3.14 18.70
N LEU A 174 1.55 1.92 18.15
CA LEU A 174 2.39 0.78 18.56
C LEU A 174 3.87 0.97 18.24
N ILE A 175 4.21 1.82 17.26
CA ILE A 175 5.58 2.11 16.82
C ILE A 175 6.05 3.45 17.38
N ARG A 176 5.19 4.48 17.29
CA ARG A 176 5.55 5.88 17.64
C ARG A 176 5.39 6.17 19.12
N GLY A 177 4.62 5.36 19.84
CA GLY A 177 4.17 5.63 21.20
C GLY A 177 2.97 6.58 21.22
N GLU A 178 2.79 7.30 22.29
CA GLU A 178 1.74 8.29 22.43
C GLU A 178 2.04 9.54 21.58
N VAL A 179 1.09 9.91 20.73
CA VAL A 179 1.11 11.15 19.94
C VAL A 179 -0.09 11.98 20.36
N ILE A 180 0.15 13.20 20.83
CA ILE A 180 -0.89 14.13 21.29
C ILE A 180 -1.00 15.26 20.27
N ILE A 181 -2.20 15.51 19.77
CA ILE A 181 -2.50 16.58 18.81
C ILE A 181 -3.69 17.37 19.31
N ASN A 182 -3.53 18.69 19.43
CA ASN A 182 -4.64 19.55 19.79
C ASN A 182 -5.59 19.73 18.60
N SER A 183 -6.90 19.59 18.82
CA SER A 183 -7.93 19.65 17.78
C SER A 183 -8.02 21.00 17.06
N SER A 184 -7.55 22.08 17.68
CA SER A 184 -7.54 23.43 17.08
C SER A 184 -6.69 23.54 15.80
N ILE A 185 -5.79 22.59 15.54
CA ILE A 185 -4.99 22.57 14.29
C ILE A 185 -5.62 21.71 13.19
N LEU A 186 -6.74 21.03 13.49
CA LEU A 186 -7.40 20.16 12.53
C LEU A 186 -8.45 20.94 11.73
N ASP A 187 -8.54 20.65 10.46
CA ASP A 187 -9.57 21.19 9.57
C ASP A 187 -10.80 20.24 9.50
N ASP A 188 -11.96 20.80 9.25
CA ASP A 188 -13.20 20.07 9.05
C ASP A 188 -13.16 19.33 7.70
N LYS A 189 -12.50 18.18 7.67
CA LYS A 189 -12.33 17.38 6.46
C LYS A 189 -13.67 16.99 5.84
N VAL A 190 -13.70 16.94 4.53
CA VAL A 190 -14.83 16.36 3.79
C VAL A 190 -14.91 14.87 4.10
N LEU A 191 -16.07 14.40 4.52
CA LEU A 191 -16.36 12.99 4.78
C LEU A 191 -17.12 12.32 3.64
N TYR A 192 -18.00 13.10 2.95
CA TYR A 192 -18.88 12.58 1.90
C TYR A 192 -19.15 13.62 0.83
N LYS A 193 -19.35 13.18 -0.41
CA LYS A 193 -19.66 14.01 -1.58
C LYS A 193 -20.97 13.55 -2.20
N SER A 194 -21.94 14.48 -2.34
CA SER A 194 -23.23 14.19 -2.95
C SER A 194 -23.12 13.90 -4.45
N ALA A 195 -22.11 14.44 -5.13
CA ALA A 195 -21.92 14.33 -6.57
C ALA A 195 -21.74 12.88 -7.07
N ASP A 196 -20.96 12.09 -6.35
CA ASP A 196 -20.68 10.68 -6.67
C ASP A 196 -21.29 9.71 -5.65
N GLN A 197 -21.93 10.25 -4.61
CA GLN A 197 -22.51 9.51 -3.49
C GLN A 197 -21.50 8.58 -2.79
N LEU A 198 -20.27 9.01 -2.72
CA LEU A 198 -19.17 8.29 -2.12
C LEU A 198 -18.53 9.08 -0.97
N PRO A 199 -18.06 8.37 0.05
CA PRO A 199 -17.26 8.97 1.12
C PRO A 199 -15.87 9.33 0.61
N THR A 200 -15.20 10.20 1.35
CA THR A 200 -13.75 10.32 1.26
C THR A 200 -13.07 9.21 2.05
N TYR A 201 -11.76 9.08 1.87
CA TYR A 201 -10.93 8.14 2.62
C TYR A 201 -11.20 8.15 4.13
N HIS A 202 -11.35 9.34 4.72
CA HIS A 202 -11.48 9.47 6.17
C HIS A 202 -12.69 8.74 6.75
N LEU A 203 -13.85 8.83 6.11
CA LEU A 203 -15.05 8.13 6.57
C LEU A 203 -15.04 6.66 6.12
N ALA A 204 -14.71 6.39 4.86
CA ALA A 204 -14.72 5.04 4.31
C ALA A 204 -13.82 4.10 5.11
N ASN A 205 -12.59 4.53 5.42
CA ASN A 205 -11.63 3.76 6.18
C ASN A 205 -12.15 3.38 7.58
N ILE A 206 -12.76 4.33 8.31
CA ILE A 206 -13.27 4.10 9.68
C ILE A 206 -14.47 3.14 9.67
N VAL A 207 -15.42 3.37 8.78
CA VAL A 207 -16.62 2.52 8.66
C VAL A 207 -16.23 1.10 8.27
N ASP A 208 -15.34 0.95 7.31
CA ASP A 208 -14.92 -0.37 6.85
C ASP A 208 -14.07 -1.10 7.88
N ASP A 209 -13.13 -0.43 8.52
CA ASP A 209 -12.30 -1.03 9.56
C ASP A 209 -13.16 -1.50 10.74
N HIS A 210 -14.21 -0.75 11.11
CA HIS A 210 -15.17 -1.15 12.13
C HIS A 210 -16.01 -2.36 11.69
N LEU A 211 -16.66 -2.29 10.51
CA LEU A 211 -17.57 -3.32 10.02
C LEU A 211 -16.84 -4.62 9.64
N MET A 212 -15.58 -4.55 9.21
CA MET A 212 -14.71 -5.70 8.90
C MET A 212 -13.95 -6.20 10.15
N GLU A 213 -14.27 -5.66 11.33
CA GLU A 213 -13.68 -6.04 12.61
C GLU A 213 -12.14 -5.94 12.64
N VAL A 214 -11.56 -4.98 11.93
CA VAL A 214 -10.12 -4.74 11.91
C VAL A 214 -9.64 -4.41 13.33
N THR A 215 -8.60 -5.10 13.79
CA THR A 215 -8.04 -4.93 15.13
C THR A 215 -6.77 -4.09 15.16
N HIS A 216 -6.04 -4.09 14.06
CA HIS A 216 -4.80 -3.32 13.92
C HIS A 216 -4.72 -2.65 12.55
N VAL A 217 -4.42 -1.36 12.55
CA VAL A 217 -4.21 -0.55 11.35
C VAL A 217 -2.72 -0.30 11.20
N ILE A 218 -2.06 -1.13 10.38
CA ILE A 218 -0.64 -0.99 10.04
C ILE A 218 -0.56 -0.31 8.67
N ARG A 219 -0.03 0.93 8.62
CA ARG A 219 0.02 1.76 7.41
C ARG A 219 1.24 2.69 7.39
N GLY A 220 1.51 3.35 6.28
CA GLY A 220 2.62 4.30 6.18
C GLY A 220 2.43 5.55 7.05
N GLU A 221 3.54 6.18 7.44
CA GLU A 221 3.55 7.36 8.32
C GLU A 221 2.91 8.61 7.70
N GLU A 222 2.74 8.64 6.38
CA GLU A 222 2.03 9.70 5.67
C GLU A 222 0.58 9.85 6.15
N TRP A 223 0.02 8.83 6.78
CA TRP A 223 -1.33 8.82 7.36
C TRP A 223 -1.39 9.20 8.85
N LEU A 224 -0.23 9.39 9.49
CA LEU A 224 -0.19 9.80 10.91
C LEU A 224 -0.91 11.14 11.18
N PRO A 225 -0.80 12.17 10.31
CA PRO A 225 -1.55 13.42 10.49
C PRO A 225 -3.07 13.26 10.46
N SER A 226 -3.58 12.18 9.87
CA SER A 226 -5.02 11.87 9.83
C SER A 226 -5.49 11.06 11.04
N ALA A 227 -4.59 10.49 11.82
CA ALA A 227 -4.95 9.63 12.95
C ALA A 227 -5.80 10.32 14.02
N PRO A 228 -5.56 11.60 14.40
CA PRO A 228 -6.41 12.31 15.35
C PRO A 228 -7.87 12.42 14.89
N LEU A 229 -8.09 12.75 13.61
CA LEU A 229 -9.43 12.76 13.02
C LEU A 229 -10.08 11.38 13.06
N HIS A 230 -9.32 10.32 12.80
CA HIS A 230 -9.84 8.95 12.87
C HIS A 230 -10.24 8.59 14.30
N VAL A 231 -9.46 8.93 15.31
CA VAL A 231 -9.83 8.76 16.73
C VAL A 231 -11.13 9.51 17.06
N LEU A 232 -11.28 10.76 16.61
CA LEU A 232 -12.52 11.52 16.79
C LEU A 232 -13.73 10.83 16.14
N LEU A 233 -13.57 10.32 14.92
CA LEU A 233 -14.66 9.63 14.22
C LEU A 233 -15.08 8.34 14.95
N TYR A 234 -14.14 7.53 15.45
CA TYR A 234 -14.47 6.37 16.29
C TYR A 234 -15.25 6.79 17.52
N ARG A 235 -14.88 7.89 18.18
CA ARG A 235 -15.57 8.45 19.33
C ARG A 235 -16.97 8.97 18.97
N TYR A 236 -17.10 9.70 17.86
CA TYR A 236 -18.39 10.23 17.40
C TYR A 236 -19.40 9.14 17.04
N PHE A 237 -18.93 7.97 16.63
CA PHE A 237 -19.75 6.78 16.40
C PHE A 237 -20.01 5.96 17.67
N GLY A 238 -19.36 6.26 18.80
CA GLY A 238 -19.43 5.44 20.01
C GLY A 238 -18.70 4.10 19.87
N TRP A 239 -17.66 4.03 19.02
CA TRP A 239 -16.91 2.80 18.69
C TRP A 239 -15.53 2.74 19.37
N GLU A 240 -15.33 3.45 20.46
CA GLU A 240 -14.03 3.50 21.16
C GLU A 240 -13.54 2.10 21.59
N ASP A 241 -14.46 1.26 22.09
CA ASP A 241 -14.15 -0.12 22.52
C ASP A 241 -13.71 -1.04 21.35
N THR A 242 -14.08 -0.70 20.12
CA THR A 242 -13.77 -1.48 18.92
C THR A 242 -12.72 -0.81 18.04
N MET A 243 -12.25 0.37 18.42
CA MET A 243 -11.21 1.09 17.69
C MET A 243 -9.95 0.24 17.54
N PRO A 244 -9.41 0.11 16.32
CA PRO A 244 -8.18 -0.65 16.09
C PRO A 244 -6.97 0.05 16.74
N ARG A 245 -5.95 -0.75 17.04
CA ARG A 245 -4.65 -0.22 17.45
C ARG A 245 -3.89 0.26 16.20
N PHE A 246 -3.30 1.44 16.27
CA PHE A 246 -2.57 2.04 15.15
C PHE A 246 -1.09 1.69 15.18
N ALA A 247 -0.50 1.50 14.00
CA ALA A 247 0.94 1.33 13.81
C ALA A 247 1.38 2.06 12.53
N HIS A 248 2.01 3.21 12.66
CA HIS A 248 2.47 4.02 11.53
C HIS A 248 3.94 3.73 11.22
N LEU A 249 4.15 3.02 10.10
CA LEU A 249 5.45 2.60 9.60
C LEU A 249 6.22 3.81 9.06
N ALA A 250 7.44 4.00 9.53
CA ALA A 250 8.37 4.94 8.92
C ALA A 250 8.77 4.47 7.51
N LEU A 251 9.31 5.36 6.69
CA LEU A 251 9.82 5.02 5.37
C LEU A 251 10.97 4.00 5.49
N LEU A 252 10.92 2.93 4.74
CA LEU A 252 11.75 1.72 4.65
C LEU A 252 12.95 1.61 5.62
N LEU A 253 13.04 0.54 6.39
CA LEU A 253 14.14 0.27 7.30
C LEU A 253 14.74 -1.13 7.19
N LYS A 254 16.05 -1.20 7.56
CA LYS A 254 16.84 -2.41 7.73
C LYS A 254 16.39 -3.12 9.02
N PRO A 255 16.11 -4.43 9.01
CA PRO A 255 15.89 -5.17 10.25
C PRO A 255 17.17 -5.19 11.08
N GLU A 256 17.16 -4.60 12.25
CA GLU A 256 18.20 -4.85 13.24
C GLU A 256 17.89 -6.20 13.93
N GLY A 257 18.66 -7.21 13.65
CA GLY A 257 18.51 -8.52 14.30
C GLY A 257 19.54 -9.53 13.82
N ASN A 258 20.29 -10.08 14.72
CA ASN A 258 21.06 -11.34 14.71
C ASN A 258 21.94 -11.68 13.50
N GLY A 259 22.32 -10.75 12.67
CA GLY A 259 23.29 -10.97 11.57
C GLY A 259 22.81 -11.82 10.39
N LYS A 260 21.62 -12.43 10.45
CA LYS A 260 21.05 -13.18 9.33
C LYS A 260 20.30 -12.22 8.40
N GLU A 261 20.85 -11.97 7.21
CA GLU A 261 20.29 -11.02 6.24
C GLU A 261 19.30 -11.67 5.27
N VAL A 262 19.45 -12.97 4.97
CA VAL A 262 18.59 -13.73 4.07
C VAL A 262 17.72 -14.66 4.90
N MET A 263 16.41 -14.53 4.79
CA MET A 263 15.41 -15.28 5.55
C MET A 263 14.33 -15.83 4.62
N SER A 264 13.83 -17.02 4.94
CA SER A 264 12.59 -17.53 4.33
C SER A 264 11.38 -16.76 4.85
N MET A 265 10.23 -16.92 4.20
CA MET A 265 8.97 -16.29 4.64
C MET A 265 8.59 -16.77 6.06
N ASP A 266 8.76 -18.05 6.36
CA ASP A 266 8.47 -18.59 7.69
C ASP A 266 9.39 -18.01 8.77
N GLU A 267 10.67 -17.84 8.49
CA GLU A 267 11.60 -17.17 9.40
C GLU A 267 11.25 -15.70 9.61
N LEU A 268 10.80 -14.99 8.55
CA LEU A 268 10.31 -13.61 8.66
C LEU A 268 9.06 -13.55 9.55
N ILE A 269 8.09 -14.46 9.37
CA ILE A 269 6.88 -14.53 10.19
C ILE A 269 7.23 -14.71 11.67
N HIS A 270 8.13 -15.65 11.98
CA HIS A 270 8.51 -15.93 13.37
C HIS A 270 9.31 -14.79 14.03
N SER A 271 10.13 -14.08 13.28
CA SER A 271 11.01 -13.02 13.81
C SER A 271 10.42 -11.61 13.73
N PHE A 272 9.26 -11.45 13.08
CA PHE A 272 8.63 -10.15 12.94
C PHE A 272 8.14 -9.60 14.29
N ASP A 273 8.39 -8.30 14.55
CA ASP A 273 7.91 -7.62 15.75
C ASP A 273 7.70 -6.13 15.43
N LEU A 274 6.47 -5.64 15.61
CA LEU A 274 6.13 -4.23 15.40
C LEU A 274 6.91 -3.29 16.32
N SER A 275 7.25 -3.71 17.55
CA SER A 275 8.01 -2.89 18.49
C SER A 275 9.44 -2.62 18.03
N ARG A 276 9.96 -3.46 17.13
CA ARG A 276 11.29 -3.33 16.50
C ARG A 276 11.28 -2.51 15.23
N CYS A 277 10.11 -2.09 14.75
CA CYS A 277 10.02 -1.18 13.62
C CYS A 277 10.57 0.19 14.02
N SER A 278 11.52 0.71 13.25
CA SER A 278 12.13 2.00 13.57
C SER A 278 11.15 3.16 13.38
N LYS A 279 11.32 4.20 14.20
CA LYS A 279 10.58 5.46 14.11
C LYS A 279 11.11 6.40 13.03
N SER A 280 12.35 6.19 12.57
CA SER A 280 12.98 7.00 11.53
C SER A 280 12.96 6.32 10.18
N GLY A 281 12.82 7.09 9.10
CA GLY A 281 12.85 6.60 7.74
C GLY A 281 14.22 6.03 7.36
N ALA A 282 14.24 5.08 6.41
CA ALA A 282 15.45 4.57 5.80
C ALA A 282 15.44 4.77 4.29
N LYS A 283 16.64 4.95 3.75
CA LYS A 283 16.86 5.01 2.32
C LYS A 283 16.95 3.58 1.76
N PHE A 284 16.16 3.29 0.70
CA PHE A 284 16.32 2.04 -0.03
C PHE A 284 17.70 1.97 -0.67
N ASP A 285 18.46 0.92 -0.32
CA ASP A 285 19.79 0.67 -0.88
C ASP A 285 19.66 -0.27 -2.08
N TYR A 286 19.81 0.28 -3.28
CA TYR A 286 19.71 -0.46 -4.54
C TYR A 286 20.84 -1.49 -4.71
N GLU A 287 22.05 -1.16 -4.28
CA GLU A 287 23.19 -2.09 -4.37
C GLU A 287 23.01 -3.28 -3.40
N LYS A 288 22.48 -3.01 -2.21
CA LYS A 288 22.10 -4.08 -1.29
C LYS A 288 20.97 -4.94 -1.85
N GLY A 289 20.01 -4.33 -2.56
CA GLY A 289 18.96 -5.06 -3.29
C GLY A 289 19.52 -6.00 -4.35
N LYS A 290 20.52 -5.56 -5.11
CA LYS A 290 21.25 -6.42 -6.07
C LYS A 290 21.96 -7.57 -5.38
N TRP A 291 22.60 -7.32 -4.25
CA TRP A 291 23.26 -8.35 -3.46
C TRP A 291 22.28 -9.44 -3.00
N PHE A 292 21.12 -9.06 -2.50
CA PHE A 292 20.08 -10.03 -2.14
C PHE A 292 19.62 -10.84 -3.35
N ASN A 293 19.37 -10.18 -4.47
CA ASN A 293 18.90 -10.86 -5.68
C ASN A 293 19.94 -11.87 -6.20
N HIS A 294 21.20 -11.48 -6.23
CA HIS A 294 22.31 -12.38 -6.56
C HIS A 294 22.35 -13.61 -5.64
N HIS A 295 22.20 -13.40 -4.32
CA HIS A 295 22.19 -14.47 -3.34
C HIS A 295 21.02 -15.46 -3.57
N TYR A 296 19.81 -14.94 -3.86
CA TYR A 296 18.66 -15.80 -4.19
C TYR A 296 18.86 -16.59 -5.48
N ILE A 297 19.47 -15.98 -6.52
CA ILE A 297 19.76 -16.69 -7.77
C ILE A 297 20.79 -17.78 -7.54
N GLN A 298 21.83 -17.54 -6.75
CA GLN A 298 22.81 -18.58 -6.40
C GLN A 298 22.17 -19.78 -5.69
N ALA A 299 21.26 -19.49 -4.73
CA ALA A 299 20.57 -20.52 -3.96
C ALA A 299 19.45 -21.25 -4.74
N MET A 300 18.97 -20.67 -5.84
CA MET A 300 17.86 -21.19 -6.63
C MET A 300 18.25 -22.55 -7.28
N ASP A 301 17.29 -23.46 -7.37
CA ASP A 301 17.47 -24.72 -8.09
C ASP A 301 17.79 -24.44 -9.59
N ASN A 302 18.68 -25.24 -10.17
CA ASN A 302 19.14 -25.01 -11.53
C ASN A 302 18.02 -25.16 -12.57
N LYS A 303 17.10 -26.08 -12.35
CA LYS A 303 15.94 -26.28 -13.23
C LYS A 303 14.97 -25.12 -13.15
N GLU A 304 14.74 -24.59 -11.93
CA GLU A 304 13.92 -23.39 -11.74
C GLU A 304 14.55 -22.17 -12.42
N ALA A 305 15.84 -21.93 -12.21
CA ALA A 305 16.59 -20.84 -12.85
C ALA A 305 16.61 -20.98 -14.38
N ALA A 306 16.73 -22.21 -14.91
CA ALA A 306 16.63 -22.49 -16.34
C ALA A 306 15.23 -22.19 -16.89
N ALA A 307 14.17 -22.56 -16.18
CA ALA A 307 12.80 -22.25 -16.57
C ALA A 307 12.55 -20.74 -16.68
N LEU A 308 13.11 -19.95 -15.76
CA LEU A 308 13.04 -18.47 -15.80
C LEU A 308 13.90 -17.86 -16.94
N PHE A 309 14.95 -18.57 -17.38
CA PHE A 309 15.81 -18.11 -18.47
C PHE A 309 15.26 -18.45 -19.86
N MET A 310 14.45 -19.52 -20.00
CA MET A 310 13.88 -19.95 -21.28
C MET A 310 13.15 -18.84 -22.05
N PRO A 311 12.23 -18.04 -21.44
CA PRO A 311 11.57 -16.94 -22.16
C PRO A 311 12.55 -15.88 -22.69
N ILE A 312 13.66 -15.68 -21.99
CA ILE A 312 14.72 -14.73 -22.43
C ILE A 312 15.42 -15.26 -23.68
N LEU A 313 15.76 -16.55 -23.70
CA LEU A 313 16.31 -17.21 -24.90
C LEU A 313 15.36 -17.09 -26.09
N GLU A 314 14.08 -17.36 -25.88
CA GLU A 314 13.03 -17.24 -26.90
C GLU A 314 12.91 -15.81 -27.45
N SER A 315 13.00 -14.80 -26.57
CA SER A 315 12.97 -13.39 -26.99
C SER A 315 14.14 -13.00 -27.89
N HIS A 316 15.26 -13.74 -27.80
CA HIS A 316 16.42 -13.60 -28.67
C HIS A 316 16.42 -14.58 -29.86
N GLY A 317 15.29 -15.26 -30.12
CA GLY A 317 15.15 -16.18 -31.25
C GLY A 317 15.82 -17.54 -31.08
N VAL A 318 16.27 -17.87 -29.87
CA VAL A 318 16.94 -19.12 -29.54
C VAL A 318 15.94 -20.17 -29.06
N LYS A 319 15.93 -21.32 -29.70
CA LYS A 319 15.22 -22.54 -29.22
C LYS A 319 16.27 -23.52 -28.73
N ALA A 320 16.25 -23.84 -27.46
CA ALA A 320 17.21 -24.75 -26.84
C ALA A 320 16.50 -25.85 -26.03
N ASP A 321 17.17 -27.00 -25.92
CA ASP A 321 16.69 -28.09 -25.08
C ASP A 321 16.76 -27.68 -23.61
N PRO A 322 15.66 -27.84 -22.81
CA PRO A 322 15.63 -27.45 -21.40
C PRO A 322 16.74 -28.08 -20.55
N ALA A 323 17.12 -29.34 -20.82
CA ALA A 323 18.18 -30.01 -20.09
C ALA A 323 19.58 -29.42 -20.42
N TYR A 324 19.76 -28.92 -21.64
CA TYR A 324 20.98 -28.20 -22.02
C TYR A 324 21.02 -26.82 -21.33
N VAL A 325 19.91 -26.10 -21.34
CA VAL A 325 19.79 -24.80 -20.65
C VAL A 325 20.09 -24.94 -19.16
N GLU A 326 19.57 -25.96 -18.50
CA GLU A 326 19.85 -26.25 -17.09
C GLU A 326 21.36 -26.42 -16.82
N LYS A 327 22.09 -27.17 -17.69
CA LYS A 327 23.55 -27.34 -17.57
C LYS A 327 24.29 -26.02 -17.73
N VAL A 328 23.90 -25.18 -18.69
CA VAL A 328 24.52 -23.86 -18.90
C VAL A 328 24.26 -22.94 -17.70
N VAL A 329 23.02 -22.91 -17.23
CA VAL A 329 22.64 -22.11 -16.04
C VAL A 329 23.42 -22.57 -14.81
N ALA A 330 23.55 -23.87 -14.58
CA ALA A 330 24.36 -24.41 -13.48
C ALA A 330 25.80 -23.90 -13.45
N MET A 331 26.41 -23.68 -14.61
CA MET A 331 27.77 -23.16 -14.73
C MET A 331 27.87 -21.64 -14.54
N MET A 332 26.79 -20.90 -14.81
CA MET A 332 26.86 -19.45 -15.01
C MET A 332 26.07 -18.62 -13.99
N LYS A 333 25.09 -19.22 -13.29
CA LYS A 333 24.20 -18.49 -12.37
C LYS A 333 24.91 -17.77 -11.23
N ASP A 334 26.06 -18.29 -10.80
CA ASP A 334 26.88 -17.68 -9.73
C ASP A 334 27.49 -16.32 -10.14
N ARG A 335 27.39 -15.94 -11.40
CA ARG A 335 27.87 -14.65 -11.92
C ARG A 335 26.73 -13.68 -12.22
N ALA A 336 25.48 -14.15 -12.15
CA ALA A 336 24.31 -13.36 -12.50
C ALA A 336 23.77 -12.62 -11.28
N THR A 337 23.50 -11.34 -11.43
CA THR A 337 22.75 -10.56 -10.46
C THR A 337 21.24 -10.65 -10.73
N PHE A 338 20.85 -10.72 -11.99
CA PHE A 338 19.49 -10.93 -12.45
C PHE A 338 19.45 -12.09 -13.45
N ILE A 339 18.32 -12.80 -13.55
CA ILE A 339 18.16 -13.88 -14.53
C ILE A 339 18.43 -13.38 -15.97
N LYS A 340 18.03 -12.15 -16.29
CA LYS A 340 18.33 -11.53 -17.60
C LYS A 340 19.82 -11.37 -17.91
N ASP A 341 20.67 -11.28 -16.90
CA ASP A 341 22.12 -11.13 -17.08
C ASP A 341 22.72 -12.40 -17.67
N LEU A 342 22.07 -13.56 -17.49
CA LEU A 342 22.50 -14.83 -18.06
C LEU A 342 22.67 -14.74 -19.59
N TRP A 343 21.81 -13.97 -20.29
CA TRP A 343 21.98 -13.79 -21.73
C TRP A 343 23.36 -13.22 -22.08
N ASN A 344 23.76 -12.15 -21.42
CA ASN A 344 25.06 -11.53 -21.67
C ASN A 344 26.24 -12.39 -21.21
N LEU A 345 26.01 -13.23 -20.19
CA LEU A 345 27.04 -14.09 -19.62
C LEU A 345 27.26 -15.39 -20.38
N CYS A 346 26.22 -15.92 -21.05
CA CYS A 346 26.26 -17.27 -21.61
C CYS A 346 25.64 -17.41 -23.00
N SER A 347 25.31 -16.32 -23.71
CA SER A 347 24.75 -16.37 -25.06
C SER A 347 25.62 -17.16 -26.04
N PHE A 348 26.96 -17.17 -25.85
CA PHE A 348 27.89 -17.91 -26.66
C PHE A 348 27.74 -19.44 -26.57
N PHE A 349 27.05 -19.98 -25.59
CA PHE A 349 26.68 -21.39 -25.56
C PHE A 349 25.55 -21.73 -26.52
N PHE A 350 24.76 -20.73 -26.95
CA PHE A 350 23.57 -20.90 -27.79
C PHE A 350 23.77 -20.36 -29.21
N ILE A 351 24.56 -19.29 -29.34
CA ILE A 351 24.86 -18.64 -30.62
C ILE A 351 26.36 -18.43 -30.69
N ALA A 352 26.98 -18.88 -31.79
CA ALA A 352 28.40 -18.66 -32.00
C ALA A 352 28.74 -17.17 -32.00
N PRO A 353 29.78 -16.73 -31.27
CA PRO A 353 30.18 -15.34 -31.26
C PRO A 353 30.67 -14.91 -32.65
N THR A 354 30.22 -13.73 -33.09
CA THR A 354 30.67 -13.12 -34.36
C THR A 354 31.88 -12.19 -34.18
N GLU A 355 32.07 -11.72 -32.93
CA GLU A 355 33.16 -10.82 -32.54
C GLU A 355 33.91 -11.38 -31.33
N TYR A 356 35.22 -11.15 -31.30
CA TYR A 356 36.08 -11.59 -30.20
C TYR A 356 36.91 -10.42 -29.69
N ASP A 357 37.00 -10.25 -28.39
CA ASP A 357 37.87 -9.24 -27.76
C ASP A 357 39.32 -9.44 -28.16
N GLU A 358 39.93 -8.41 -28.75
CA GLU A 358 41.31 -8.48 -29.27
C GLU A 358 42.35 -8.81 -28.19
N LYS A 359 42.19 -8.29 -26.96
CA LYS A 359 43.12 -8.59 -25.87
C LYS A 359 43.05 -10.06 -25.47
N THR A 360 41.84 -10.58 -25.37
CA THR A 360 41.58 -11.99 -25.05
C THR A 360 42.10 -12.87 -26.15
N ARG A 361 41.88 -12.52 -27.42
CA ARG A 361 42.38 -13.24 -28.59
C ARG A 361 43.91 -13.29 -28.56
N LYS A 362 44.61 -12.15 -28.43
CA LYS A 362 46.07 -12.09 -28.37
C LYS A 362 46.67 -12.87 -27.19
N LYS A 363 45.98 -12.91 -26.05
CA LYS A 363 46.44 -13.56 -24.82
C LYS A 363 46.17 -15.06 -24.78
N ARG A 364 45.04 -15.51 -25.34
CA ARG A 364 44.53 -16.87 -25.19
C ARG A 364 44.62 -17.71 -26.46
N TRP A 365 44.55 -17.09 -27.65
CA TRP A 365 44.63 -17.79 -28.92
C TRP A 365 46.08 -17.92 -29.36
N LYS A 366 46.63 -19.14 -29.27
CA LYS A 366 48.00 -19.50 -29.69
C LYS A 366 47.93 -20.23 -31.01
N GLU A 367 49.10 -20.44 -31.64
CA GLU A 367 49.20 -21.12 -32.95
C GLU A 367 48.59 -22.52 -32.99
N ASP A 368 48.64 -23.24 -31.89
CA ASP A 368 48.07 -24.58 -31.70
C ASP A 368 46.65 -24.64 -31.20
N SER A 369 46.02 -23.48 -30.86
CA SER A 369 44.68 -23.43 -30.25
C SER A 369 43.57 -24.00 -31.13
N ALA A 370 43.67 -23.85 -32.45
CA ALA A 370 42.69 -24.41 -33.39
C ALA A 370 42.74 -25.95 -33.40
N THR A 371 43.93 -26.54 -33.30
CA THR A 371 44.14 -27.99 -33.25
C THR A 371 43.63 -28.57 -31.93
N GLN A 372 43.93 -27.91 -30.81
CA GLN A 372 43.51 -28.35 -29.50
C GLN A 372 41.99 -28.28 -29.27
N LEU A 373 41.25 -27.41 -30.01
CA LEU A 373 39.79 -27.34 -29.96
C LEU A 373 39.11 -28.32 -30.92
N ALA A 374 39.84 -28.90 -31.86
CA ALA A 374 39.31 -29.87 -32.80
C ALA A 374 39.44 -31.33 -32.32
N GLU A 375 40.27 -31.58 -31.30
CA GLU A 375 40.35 -32.84 -30.54
C GLU A 375 39.33 -32.86 -29.39
#